data_9f13a6ee40d8e99f4fc3fe0201aba03c
#
_entry.id   9f13a6ee40d8e99f4fc3fe0201aba03c
#
_cell.length_a   1.000
_cell.length_b   1.000
_cell.length_c   1.000
_cell.angle_alpha   90.00
_cell.angle_beta   90.00
_cell.angle_gamma   90.00
#
_symmetry.space_group_name_H-M   'P 1'
#
loop_
_entity.id
_entity.type
_entity.pdbx_description
1 polymer ?
#
loop_
_entity_poly.entity_id
_entity_poly.type
_entity_poly.pdbx_seq_one_letter_code
_entity_poly.pdbx_strand_id
1 'polypeptide(L)'
;MRIIFAGGGTAGHINPALAIAGYVRQQQPDAEILYIGCKGGMEERLVPQAGYDFKGVIVQGFRRKLTPKGIAENIVTVKKAIGAEIDAKAIIKEFKPDICVGTGGYVSGPVLKAAAKLGVPTLIHEQNAYPGITNKMLAKSADRVMLAMPAAKKHFKGKCRFVETGNPVRGEILTAERESARKTLGLDERPVILSFGGSLGAQIINESLADIISRSAKDGKYQHIHAYGQYGKWFPDLLKEKGADLDKADNLDIREYINDMPICLAAADVVVARAGAITLSEIQVKGKPSVLIPSPNVAENHQYHNAMALVEKNAAVMIEEKDLTPEKLTEEIDKLASDPERLKEYSENAKKMAVDDAAKRIYSVIIEVLSQKQ
;
A
#
# COMPACT_ATOMS: atom_id res chain seq x y z
N MET A 1 11.86 17.18 -18.88
CA MET A 1 11.79 15.72 -18.76
C MET A 1 10.38 15.26 -19.09
N ARG A 2 10.25 14.25 -19.94
CA ARG A 2 8.98 13.61 -20.31
C ARG A 2 8.93 12.19 -19.72
N ILE A 3 8.00 11.90 -18.84
CA ILE A 3 7.95 10.64 -18.12
C ILE A 3 6.57 9.97 -18.25
N ILE A 4 6.54 8.67 -18.49
CA ILE A 4 5.34 7.86 -18.44
C ILE A 4 5.34 7.03 -17.17
N PHE A 5 4.23 7.09 -16.41
CA PHE A 5 3.93 6.14 -15.36
C PHE A 5 2.93 5.09 -15.84
N ALA A 6 3.09 3.85 -15.37
CA ALA A 6 2.17 2.77 -15.66
C ALA A 6 1.92 1.91 -14.40
N GLY A 7 0.68 1.82 -13.98
CA GLY A 7 0.27 1.02 -12.82
C GLY A 7 -1.24 0.96 -12.73
N GLY A 8 -1.80 -0.06 -12.09
CA GLY A 8 -3.26 -0.09 -11.99
C GLY A 8 -3.82 -1.37 -11.37
N GLY A 9 -5.14 -1.41 -11.38
CA GLY A 9 -5.92 -2.50 -10.82
C GLY A 9 -6.16 -2.43 -9.31
N THR A 10 -5.29 -1.76 -8.56
CA THR A 10 -5.45 -1.52 -7.11
C THR A 10 -4.80 -0.21 -6.70
N ALA A 11 -5.28 0.40 -5.61
CA ALA A 11 -4.67 1.58 -5.01
C ALA A 11 -3.19 1.35 -4.61
N GLY A 12 -2.83 0.10 -4.27
CA GLY A 12 -1.45 -0.28 -3.94
C GLY A 12 -0.44 -0.11 -5.09
N HIS A 13 -0.90 -0.08 -6.36
CA HIS A 13 -0.05 0.22 -7.52
C HIS A 13 -0.21 1.66 -7.99
N ILE A 14 -1.39 2.26 -7.82
CA ILE A 14 -1.69 3.62 -8.29
C ILE A 14 -1.03 4.65 -7.37
N ASN A 15 -1.21 4.55 -6.06
CA ASN A 15 -0.72 5.54 -5.11
C ASN A 15 0.81 5.71 -5.12
N PRO A 16 1.63 4.63 -5.19
CA PRO A 16 3.08 4.79 -5.36
C PRO A 16 3.46 5.57 -6.62
N ALA A 17 2.79 5.29 -7.75
CA ALA A 17 3.06 6.02 -8.99
C ALA A 17 2.72 7.50 -8.86
N LEU A 18 1.57 7.83 -8.26
CA LEU A 18 1.16 9.22 -8.01
C LEU A 18 2.10 9.94 -7.02
N ALA A 19 2.57 9.24 -5.99
CA ALA A 19 3.52 9.80 -5.03
C ALA A 19 4.88 10.10 -5.70
N ILE A 20 5.38 9.20 -6.56
CA ILE A 20 6.60 9.41 -7.34
C ILE A 20 6.39 10.57 -8.33
N ALA A 21 5.26 10.61 -9.04
CA ALA A 21 4.92 11.68 -9.98
C ALA A 21 4.86 13.06 -9.27
N GLY A 22 4.29 13.10 -8.07
CA GLY A 22 4.24 14.31 -7.24
C GLY A 22 5.62 14.81 -6.86
N TYR A 23 6.50 13.91 -6.45
CA TYR A 23 7.90 14.28 -6.14
C TYR A 23 8.67 14.73 -7.39
N VAL A 24 8.49 14.06 -8.53
CA VAL A 24 9.08 14.49 -9.83
C VAL A 24 8.64 15.90 -10.16
N ARG A 25 7.35 16.21 -10.08
CA ARG A 25 6.81 17.56 -10.37
C ARG A 25 7.36 18.61 -9.40
N GLN A 26 7.54 18.25 -8.14
CA GLN A 26 8.15 19.15 -7.14
C GLN A 26 9.61 19.49 -7.48
N GLN A 27 10.40 18.51 -7.95
CA GLN A 27 11.80 18.70 -8.31
C GLN A 27 11.98 19.33 -9.70
N GLN A 28 11.06 19.06 -10.62
CA GLN A 28 11.05 19.57 -12.00
C GLN A 28 9.64 20.04 -12.37
N PRO A 29 9.27 21.29 -12.08
CA PRO A 29 7.93 21.82 -12.36
C PRO A 29 7.52 21.72 -13.83
N ASP A 30 8.48 21.80 -14.76
CA ASP A 30 8.27 21.69 -16.22
C ASP A 30 8.28 20.24 -16.73
N ALA A 31 8.25 19.25 -15.85
CA ALA A 31 8.18 17.85 -16.26
C ALA A 31 6.79 17.55 -16.86
N GLU A 32 6.80 17.01 -18.09
CA GLU A 32 5.59 16.46 -18.69
C GLU A 32 5.36 15.03 -18.20
N ILE A 33 4.26 14.81 -17.51
CA ILE A 33 3.92 13.54 -16.88
C ILE A 33 2.64 12.99 -17.52
N LEU A 34 2.74 11.79 -18.10
CA LEU A 34 1.61 11.04 -18.62
C LEU A 34 1.44 9.73 -17.85
N TYR A 35 0.21 9.40 -17.49
CA TYR A 35 -0.12 8.12 -16.88
C TYR A 35 -0.84 7.21 -17.87
N ILE A 36 -0.36 5.98 -18.05
CA ILE A 36 -1.03 4.94 -18.83
C ILE A 36 -1.62 3.91 -17.87
N GLY A 37 -2.95 3.76 -17.89
CA GLY A 37 -3.69 2.84 -17.04
C GLY A 37 -4.70 1.99 -17.80
N CYS A 38 -5.48 1.19 -17.09
CA CYS A 38 -6.57 0.41 -17.67
C CYS A 38 -7.80 1.29 -17.92
N LYS A 39 -8.36 1.24 -19.11
CA LYS A 39 -9.65 1.88 -19.43
C LYS A 39 -10.76 1.21 -18.60
N GLY A 40 -11.57 2.01 -17.89
CA GLY A 40 -12.56 1.54 -16.93
C GLY A 40 -11.97 1.10 -15.59
N GLY A 41 -10.64 1.29 -15.37
CA GLY A 41 -9.97 1.01 -14.11
C GLY A 41 -10.12 2.15 -13.08
N MET A 42 -9.75 1.87 -11.84
CA MET A 42 -9.75 2.85 -10.74
C MET A 42 -8.84 4.05 -11.06
N GLU A 43 -7.75 3.81 -11.75
CA GLU A 43 -6.77 4.80 -12.17
C GLU A 43 -7.32 5.83 -13.15
N GLU A 44 -8.33 5.49 -13.97
CA GLU A 44 -8.97 6.43 -14.90
C GLU A 44 -9.65 7.59 -14.17
N ARG A 45 -10.06 7.37 -12.93
CA ARG A 45 -10.64 8.42 -12.06
C ARG A 45 -9.57 9.06 -11.17
N LEU A 46 -8.72 8.26 -10.53
CA LEU A 46 -7.79 8.76 -9.51
C LEU A 46 -6.66 9.60 -10.08
N VAL A 47 -6.18 9.28 -11.28
CA VAL A 47 -5.05 9.98 -11.90
C VAL A 47 -5.42 11.41 -12.32
N PRO A 48 -6.54 11.66 -13.04
CA PRO A 48 -6.99 13.03 -13.33
C PRO A 48 -7.33 13.83 -12.07
N GLN A 49 -7.91 13.19 -11.03
CA GLN A 49 -8.16 13.85 -9.75
C GLN A 49 -6.86 14.32 -9.06
N ALA A 50 -5.75 13.62 -9.29
CA ALA A 50 -4.42 14.02 -8.82
C ALA A 50 -3.72 15.05 -9.74
N GLY A 51 -4.38 15.52 -10.82
CA GLY A 51 -3.87 16.54 -11.72
C GLY A 51 -2.85 16.06 -12.75
N TYR A 52 -2.94 14.78 -13.18
CA TYR A 52 -2.09 14.22 -14.22
C TYR A 52 -2.88 13.78 -15.45
N ASP A 53 -2.25 13.89 -16.63
CA ASP A 53 -2.79 13.39 -17.88
C ASP A 53 -2.91 11.88 -17.87
N PHE A 54 -4.01 11.35 -18.40
CA PHE A 54 -4.32 9.93 -18.43
C PHE A 54 -4.62 9.44 -19.85
N LYS A 55 -4.06 8.30 -20.22
CA LYS A 55 -4.43 7.52 -21.41
C LYS A 55 -4.77 6.09 -21.00
N GLY A 56 -5.95 5.62 -21.42
CA GLY A 56 -6.44 4.27 -21.09
C GLY A 56 -6.12 3.25 -22.18
N VAL A 57 -5.58 2.08 -21.79
CA VAL A 57 -5.47 0.90 -22.66
C VAL A 57 -6.43 -0.20 -22.20
N ILE A 58 -6.88 -1.07 -23.12
CA ILE A 58 -7.80 -2.16 -22.77
C ILE A 58 -6.98 -3.39 -22.38
N VAL A 59 -6.94 -3.68 -21.08
CA VAL A 59 -6.23 -4.83 -20.54
C VAL A 59 -7.02 -5.43 -19.38
N GLN A 60 -6.82 -6.70 -19.08
CA GLN A 60 -7.41 -7.37 -17.91
C GLN A 60 -6.42 -8.34 -17.27
N GLY A 61 -6.65 -8.64 -15.99
CA GLY A 61 -5.85 -9.63 -15.27
C GLY A 61 -6.16 -11.07 -15.65
N PHE A 62 -5.20 -11.96 -15.49
CA PHE A 62 -5.38 -13.40 -15.70
C PHE A 62 -6.27 -14.03 -14.62
N ARG A 63 -7.16 -14.94 -15.02
CA ARG A 63 -7.92 -15.78 -14.09
C ARG A 63 -7.01 -16.85 -13.50
N ARG A 64 -7.04 -17.00 -12.16
CA ARG A 64 -6.19 -17.97 -11.44
C ARG A 64 -6.73 -19.38 -11.48
N LYS A 65 -8.07 -19.54 -11.53
CA LYS A 65 -8.70 -20.87 -11.57
C LYS A 65 -8.54 -21.49 -12.96
N LEU A 66 -7.87 -22.63 -13.03
CA LEU A 66 -7.68 -23.43 -14.23
C LEU A 66 -8.92 -24.29 -14.56
N THR A 67 -10.07 -23.62 -14.70
CA THR A 67 -11.29 -24.24 -15.24
C THR A 67 -11.32 -24.07 -16.76
N PRO A 68 -12.06 -24.91 -17.53
CA PRO A 68 -12.19 -24.72 -18.98
C PRO A 68 -12.63 -23.29 -19.35
N LYS A 69 -13.56 -22.72 -18.58
CA LYS A 69 -13.98 -21.31 -18.74
C LYS A 69 -12.82 -20.34 -18.43
N GLY A 70 -12.05 -20.57 -17.36
CA GLY A 70 -10.90 -19.74 -17.00
C GLY A 70 -9.79 -19.78 -18.05
N ILE A 71 -9.57 -20.93 -18.69
CA ILE A 71 -8.61 -21.08 -19.79
C ILE A 71 -9.06 -20.27 -21.01
N ALA A 72 -10.33 -20.36 -21.41
CA ALA A 72 -10.88 -19.57 -22.51
C ALA A 72 -10.78 -18.05 -22.22
N GLU A 73 -11.11 -17.62 -21.00
CA GLU A 73 -10.94 -16.23 -20.57
C GLU A 73 -9.48 -15.78 -20.60
N ASN A 74 -8.54 -16.65 -20.26
CA ASN A 74 -7.10 -16.34 -20.32
C ASN A 74 -6.58 -16.18 -21.75
N ILE A 75 -7.14 -16.89 -22.73
CA ILE A 75 -6.83 -16.68 -24.15
C ILE A 75 -7.26 -15.27 -24.58
N VAL A 76 -8.45 -14.82 -24.15
CA VAL A 76 -8.91 -13.46 -24.40
C VAL A 76 -8.00 -12.43 -23.71
N THR A 77 -7.54 -12.74 -22.49
CA THR A 77 -6.61 -11.89 -21.74
C THR A 77 -5.28 -11.71 -22.49
N VAL A 78 -4.74 -12.77 -23.08
CA VAL A 78 -3.53 -12.68 -23.91
C VAL A 78 -3.75 -11.79 -25.14
N LYS A 79 -4.87 -11.96 -25.86
CA LYS A 79 -5.22 -11.10 -27.01
C LYS A 79 -5.33 -9.62 -26.59
N LYS A 80 -5.98 -9.33 -25.46
CA LYS A 80 -6.08 -7.96 -24.91
C LYS A 80 -4.70 -7.42 -24.52
N ALA A 81 -3.82 -8.23 -23.94
CA ALA A 81 -2.48 -7.80 -23.60
C ALA A 81 -1.63 -7.43 -24.83
N ILE A 82 -1.80 -8.17 -25.93
CA ILE A 82 -1.16 -7.83 -27.21
C ILE A 82 -1.74 -6.53 -27.79
N GLY A 83 -3.05 -6.36 -27.79
CA GLY A 83 -3.71 -5.10 -28.20
C GLY A 83 -3.24 -3.91 -27.35
N ALA A 84 -3.20 -4.08 -26.03
CA ALA A 84 -2.70 -3.05 -25.11
C ALA A 84 -1.22 -2.69 -25.35
N GLU A 85 -0.38 -3.65 -25.76
CA GLU A 85 1.01 -3.37 -26.16
C GLU A 85 1.08 -2.53 -27.44
N ILE A 86 0.17 -2.76 -28.41
CA ILE A 86 0.08 -1.98 -29.65
C ILE A 86 -0.38 -0.56 -29.35
N ASP A 87 -1.45 -0.42 -28.56
CA ASP A 87 -1.97 0.90 -28.15
C ASP A 87 -0.92 1.69 -27.35
N ALA A 88 -0.24 1.03 -26.41
CA ALA A 88 0.84 1.64 -25.64
C ALA A 88 1.99 2.11 -26.54
N LYS A 89 2.38 1.33 -27.57
CA LYS A 89 3.39 1.77 -28.56
C LYS A 89 2.98 3.03 -29.30
N ALA A 90 1.72 3.16 -29.68
CA ALA A 90 1.21 4.38 -30.34
C ALA A 90 1.31 5.59 -29.42
N ILE A 91 0.83 5.45 -28.17
CA ILE A 91 0.89 6.51 -27.15
C ILE A 91 2.35 6.90 -26.85
N ILE A 92 3.26 5.93 -26.68
CA ILE A 92 4.68 6.17 -26.40
C ILE A 92 5.36 6.92 -27.57
N LYS A 93 5.07 6.54 -28.83
CA LYS A 93 5.59 7.23 -30.02
C LYS A 93 5.10 8.68 -30.14
N GLU A 94 3.83 8.93 -29.79
CA GLU A 94 3.23 10.27 -29.77
C GLU A 94 3.82 11.13 -28.66
N PHE A 95 3.85 10.60 -27.43
CA PHE A 95 4.33 11.32 -26.23
C PHE A 95 5.85 11.48 -26.20
N LYS A 96 6.63 10.54 -26.80
CA LYS A 96 8.11 10.53 -26.83
C LYS A 96 8.74 10.70 -25.44
N PRO A 97 8.48 9.79 -24.50
CA PRO A 97 9.02 9.88 -23.15
C PRO A 97 10.53 9.65 -23.13
N ASP A 98 11.20 10.30 -22.21
CA ASP A 98 12.61 10.05 -21.88
C ASP A 98 12.75 8.74 -21.07
N ILE A 99 11.73 8.39 -20.29
CA ILE A 99 11.72 7.22 -19.39
C ILE A 99 10.29 6.76 -19.08
N CYS A 100 10.13 5.46 -18.81
CA CYS A 100 8.88 4.85 -18.35
C CYS A 100 9.07 4.17 -16.99
N VAL A 101 8.18 4.42 -16.03
CA VAL A 101 8.17 3.83 -14.68
C VAL A 101 6.92 3.00 -14.46
N GLY A 102 7.09 1.71 -14.19
CA GLY A 102 6.01 0.80 -13.84
C GLY A 102 5.95 0.51 -12.35
N THR A 103 4.76 0.62 -11.77
CA THR A 103 4.53 0.34 -10.34
C THR A 103 3.76 -0.96 -10.11
N GLY A 104 3.48 -1.72 -11.17
CA GLY A 104 2.82 -3.02 -11.07
C GLY A 104 1.38 -3.02 -11.56
N GLY A 105 0.68 -4.13 -11.31
CA GLY A 105 -0.59 -4.43 -11.93
C GLY A 105 -0.42 -4.94 -13.37
N TYR A 106 -1.52 -5.44 -13.93
CA TYR A 106 -1.48 -6.07 -15.26
C TYR A 106 -1.28 -5.05 -16.41
N VAL A 107 -1.55 -3.77 -16.19
CA VAL A 107 -1.36 -2.71 -17.19
C VAL A 107 0.12 -2.35 -17.37
N SER A 108 0.94 -2.42 -16.33
CA SER A 108 2.39 -2.15 -16.44
C SER A 108 3.08 -3.09 -17.42
N GLY A 109 2.62 -4.35 -17.54
CA GLY A 109 3.20 -5.36 -18.42
C GLY A 109 3.33 -4.91 -19.88
N PRO A 110 2.22 -4.70 -20.59
CA PRO A 110 2.24 -4.26 -21.99
C PRO A 110 2.89 -2.89 -22.18
N VAL A 111 2.72 -1.94 -21.24
CA VAL A 111 3.28 -0.59 -21.37
C VAL A 111 4.80 -0.61 -21.32
N LEU A 112 5.39 -1.19 -20.26
CA LEU A 112 6.85 -1.23 -20.13
C LEU A 112 7.50 -2.12 -21.20
N LYS A 113 6.83 -3.21 -21.62
CA LYS A 113 7.31 -4.03 -22.73
C LYS A 113 7.33 -3.26 -24.05
N ALA A 114 6.30 -2.43 -24.29
CA ALA A 114 6.24 -1.54 -25.45
C ALA A 114 7.38 -0.50 -25.40
N ALA A 115 7.61 0.13 -24.24
CA ALA A 115 8.69 1.09 -24.02
C ALA A 115 10.06 0.48 -24.26
N ALA A 116 10.35 -0.67 -23.67
CA ALA A 116 11.61 -1.40 -23.86
C ALA A 116 11.87 -1.75 -25.34
N LYS A 117 10.83 -2.21 -26.08
CA LYS A 117 10.94 -2.48 -27.53
C LYS A 117 11.19 -1.24 -28.39
N LEU A 118 10.82 -0.05 -27.90
CA LEU A 118 11.08 1.23 -28.56
C LEU A 118 12.41 1.87 -28.11
N GLY A 119 13.19 1.18 -27.27
CA GLY A 119 14.46 1.70 -26.75
C GLY A 119 14.32 2.77 -25.66
N VAL A 120 13.11 2.98 -25.17
CA VAL A 120 12.86 3.90 -24.04
C VAL A 120 13.28 3.22 -22.73
N PRO A 121 14.07 3.88 -21.88
CA PRO A 121 14.46 3.39 -20.56
C PRO A 121 13.25 2.99 -19.72
N THR A 122 13.36 1.86 -19.00
CA THR A 122 12.27 1.35 -18.16
C THR A 122 12.74 1.06 -16.75
N LEU A 123 11.96 1.55 -15.78
CA LEU A 123 12.13 1.27 -14.37
C LEU A 123 10.91 0.54 -13.82
N ILE A 124 11.14 -0.36 -12.86
CA ILE A 124 10.08 -1.04 -12.13
C ILE A 124 10.20 -0.68 -10.66
N HIS A 125 9.11 -0.35 -10.02
CA HIS A 125 9.02 -0.25 -8.57
C HIS A 125 8.17 -1.40 -8.02
N GLU A 126 8.75 -2.20 -7.12
CA GLU A 126 8.07 -3.29 -6.42
C GLU A 126 7.85 -2.91 -4.96
N GLN A 127 6.58 -2.87 -4.56
CA GLN A 127 6.17 -2.41 -3.23
C GLN A 127 6.24 -3.51 -2.16
N ASN A 128 6.09 -4.76 -2.55
CA ASN A 128 5.88 -5.89 -1.66
C ASN A 128 7.16 -6.69 -1.40
N ALA A 129 7.21 -7.42 -0.29
CA ALA A 129 8.27 -8.39 0.02
C ALA A 129 8.24 -9.62 -0.93
N TYR A 130 7.08 -9.90 -1.54
CA TYR A 130 6.93 -10.91 -2.59
C TYR A 130 6.43 -10.24 -3.88
N PRO A 131 7.25 -10.22 -4.95
CA PRO A 131 6.94 -9.44 -6.14
C PRO A 131 5.81 -10.02 -6.97
N GLY A 132 5.02 -9.13 -7.55
CA GLY A 132 3.96 -9.48 -8.49
C GLY A 132 4.50 -10.15 -9.77
N ILE A 133 3.68 -11.01 -10.39
CA ILE A 133 4.05 -11.74 -11.62
C ILE A 133 4.50 -10.79 -12.73
N THR A 134 3.80 -9.68 -12.92
CA THR A 134 4.14 -8.68 -13.94
C THR A 134 5.55 -8.13 -13.72
N ASN A 135 5.87 -7.71 -12.48
CA ASN A 135 7.19 -7.17 -12.16
C ASN A 135 8.30 -8.23 -12.32
N LYS A 136 8.03 -9.49 -11.94
CA LYS A 136 8.98 -10.62 -12.19
C LYS A 136 9.27 -10.83 -13.68
N MET A 137 8.26 -10.68 -14.54
CA MET A 137 8.45 -10.81 -15.99
C MET A 137 9.22 -9.63 -16.59
N LEU A 138 8.89 -8.41 -16.18
CA LEU A 138 9.48 -7.18 -16.70
C LEU A 138 10.93 -6.97 -16.22
N ALA A 139 11.29 -7.48 -15.04
CA ALA A 139 12.60 -7.29 -14.43
C ALA A 139 13.78 -7.73 -15.32
N LYS A 140 13.54 -8.69 -16.23
CA LYS A 140 14.56 -9.18 -17.17
C LYS A 140 14.95 -8.15 -18.23
N SER A 141 14.08 -7.21 -18.55
CA SER A 141 14.27 -6.19 -19.59
C SER A 141 14.32 -4.77 -19.03
N ALA A 142 14.04 -4.58 -17.76
CA ALA A 142 14.08 -3.27 -17.12
C ALA A 142 15.52 -2.81 -16.85
N ASP A 143 15.79 -1.52 -17.01
CA ASP A 143 17.10 -0.91 -16.72
C ASP A 143 17.39 -0.95 -15.21
N ARG A 144 16.37 -0.75 -14.35
CA ARG A 144 16.46 -0.90 -12.89
C ARG A 144 15.18 -1.50 -12.31
N VAL A 145 15.35 -2.25 -11.23
CA VAL A 145 14.26 -2.74 -10.37
C VAL A 145 14.42 -2.09 -9.00
N MET A 146 13.54 -1.17 -8.69
CA MET A 146 13.50 -0.47 -7.41
C MET A 146 12.67 -1.29 -6.41
N LEU A 147 13.28 -1.66 -5.29
CA LEU A 147 12.65 -2.49 -4.27
C LEU A 147 12.29 -1.66 -3.05
N ALA A 148 11.04 -1.75 -2.64
CA ALA A 148 10.62 -1.18 -1.37
C ALA A 148 11.07 -2.04 -0.19
N MET A 149 11.03 -3.35 -0.36
CA MET A 149 11.46 -4.33 0.64
C MET A 149 12.60 -5.19 0.09
N PRO A 150 13.79 -5.19 0.72
CA PRO A 150 14.94 -5.99 0.26
C PRO A 150 14.65 -7.48 0.12
N ALA A 151 13.72 -8.02 0.94
CA ALA A 151 13.28 -9.40 0.90
C ALA A 151 12.72 -9.83 -0.46
N ALA A 152 12.23 -8.89 -1.28
CA ALA A 152 11.71 -9.17 -2.62
C ALA A 152 12.80 -9.71 -3.58
N LYS A 153 14.06 -9.30 -3.39
CA LYS A 153 15.19 -9.59 -4.28
C LYS A 153 15.34 -11.08 -4.61
N LYS A 154 15.20 -11.94 -3.60
CA LYS A 154 15.36 -13.41 -3.73
C LYS A 154 14.33 -14.07 -4.64
N HIS A 155 13.23 -13.38 -4.93
CA HIS A 155 12.12 -13.91 -5.75
C HIS A 155 12.20 -13.53 -7.24
N PHE A 156 13.17 -12.70 -7.62
CA PHE A 156 13.43 -12.38 -9.01
C PHE A 156 14.45 -13.38 -9.61
N LYS A 157 14.29 -13.69 -10.89
CA LYS A 157 15.17 -14.60 -11.61
C LYS A 157 15.95 -13.85 -12.69
N GLY A 158 17.23 -14.19 -12.85
CA GLY A 158 18.10 -13.61 -13.88
C GLY A 158 18.95 -12.44 -13.37
N LYS A 159 19.65 -11.80 -14.29
CA LYS A 159 20.51 -10.65 -13.98
C LYS A 159 19.66 -9.37 -13.98
N CYS A 160 19.18 -8.98 -12.82
CA CYS A 160 18.44 -7.73 -12.63
C CYS A 160 19.32 -6.73 -11.87
N ARG A 161 19.19 -5.43 -12.20
CA ARG A 161 19.88 -4.34 -11.50
C ARG A 161 18.94 -3.79 -10.43
N PHE A 162 19.14 -4.23 -9.19
CA PHE A 162 18.30 -3.83 -8.04
C PHE A 162 18.82 -2.58 -7.38
N VAL A 163 17.88 -1.71 -6.94
CA VAL A 163 18.13 -0.57 -6.07
C VAL A 163 17.10 -0.57 -4.94
N GLU A 164 17.54 -0.46 -3.70
CA GLU A 164 16.66 -0.40 -2.54
C GLU A 164 16.22 1.05 -2.34
N THR A 165 14.94 1.32 -2.57
CA THR A 165 14.38 2.68 -2.55
C THR A 165 13.35 2.91 -1.46
N GLY A 166 12.74 1.88 -0.91
CA GLY A 166 11.57 2.01 -0.06
C GLY A 166 10.30 2.29 -0.87
N ASN A 167 9.16 2.36 -0.16
CA ASN A 167 7.89 2.84 -0.71
C ASN A 167 7.75 4.35 -0.46
N PRO A 168 7.30 5.12 -1.44
CA PRO A 168 7.01 6.54 -1.22
C PRO A 168 5.83 6.69 -0.27
N VAL A 169 6.06 7.36 0.84
CA VAL A 169 5.06 7.70 1.87
C VAL A 169 4.65 9.15 1.68
N ARG A 170 3.37 9.45 1.96
CA ARG A 170 2.84 10.81 1.84
C ARG A 170 3.54 11.77 2.80
N GLY A 171 3.80 13.00 2.36
CA GLY A 171 4.51 14.01 3.15
C GLY A 171 3.85 14.30 4.50
N GLU A 172 2.52 14.33 4.55
CA GLU A 172 1.77 14.56 5.77
C GLU A 172 2.00 13.45 6.82
N ILE A 173 2.22 12.19 6.37
CA ILE A 173 2.59 11.09 7.28
C ILE A 173 3.95 11.38 7.92
N LEU A 174 4.92 11.84 7.14
CA LEU A 174 6.28 12.11 7.64
C LEU A 174 6.30 13.22 8.68
N THR A 175 5.53 14.29 8.47
CA THR A 175 5.55 15.51 9.28
C THR A 175 4.59 15.52 10.47
N ALA A 176 3.57 14.65 10.51
CA ALA A 176 2.62 14.61 11.62
C ALA A 176 3.29 14.22 12.94
N GLU A 177 3.13 15.05 13.98
CA GLU A 177 3.72 14.83 15.29
C GLU A 177 2.69 14.31 16.31
N ARG A 178 3.11 13.38 17.20
CA ARG A 178 2.24 12.67 18.14
C ARG A 178 1.45 13.62 19.06
N GLU A 179 2.12 14.56 19.69
CA GLU A 179 1.49 15.48 20.66
C GLU A 179 0.45 16.38 20.00
N SER A 180 0.80 16.97 18.85
CA SER A 180 -0.12 17.79 18.06
C SER A 180 -1.31 16.98 17.56
N ALA A 181 -1.09 15.75 17.12
CA ALA A 181 -2.14 14.85 16.63
C ALA A 181 -3.12 14.47 17.75
N ARG A 182 -2.63 14.10 18.93
CA ARG A 182 -3.49 13.79 20.10
C ARG A 182 -4.33 14.99 20.53
N LYS A 183 -3.72 16.18 20.58
CA LYS A 183 -4.45 17.42 20.88
C LYS A 183 -5.53 17.71 19.84
N THR A 184 -5.24 17.54 18.56
CA THR A 184 -6.20 17.76 17.47
C THR A 184 -7.39 16.81 17.56
N LEU A 185 -7.16 15.55 17.98
CA LEU A 185 -8.20 14.53 18.12
C LEU A 185 -8.88 14.55 19.50
N GLY A 186 -8.48 15.43 20.42
CA GLY A 186 -9.04 15.49 21.77
C GLY A 186 -8.71 14.27 22.64
N LEU A 187 -7.59 13.58 22.36
CA LEU A 187 -7.17 12.38 23.06
C LEU A 187 -6.37 12.72 24.33
N ASP A 188 -6.56 11.92 25.37
CA ASP A 188 -5.82 12.01 26.62
C ASP A 188 -4.62 11.03 26.69
N GLU A 189 -4.06 10.76 27.88
CA GLU A 189 -2.86 9.94 28.07
C GLU A 189 -3.11 8.41 27.92
N ARG A 190 -4.35 7.96 27.84
CA ARG A 190 -4.69 6.55 27.65
C ARG A 190 -4.10 6.03 26.32
N PRO A 191 -3.71 4.74 26.23
CA PRO A 191 -3.24 4.18 24.99
C PRO A 191 -4.29 4.25 23.87
N VAL A 192 -3.84 4.62 22.67
CA VAL A 192 -4.69 4.77 21.47
C VAL A 192 -4.47 3.59 20.54
N ILE A 193 -5.55 2.87 20.25
CA ILE A 193 -5.58 1.76 19.30
C ILE A 193 -6.18 2.27 17.99
N LEU A 194 -5.36 2.37 16.96
CA LEU A 194 -5.81 2.67 15.60
C LEU A 194 -6.05 1.37 14.84
N SER A 195 -7.25 1.18 14.28
CA SER A 195 -7.58 -0.06 13.60
C SER A 195 -8.36 0.14 12.30
N PHE A 196 -8.02 -0.62 11.25
CA PHE A 196 -8.69 -0.55 9.95
C PHE A 196 -8.42 -1.78 9.08
N GLY A 197 -9.42 -2.16 8.28
CA GLY A 197 -9.36 -3.28 7.33
C GLY A 197 -9.04 -2.86 5.87
N GLY A 198 -8.75 -1.57 5.63
CA GLY A 198 -8.66 -0.96 4.30
C GLY A 198 -9.95 -0.23 3.90
N SER A 199 -9.99 0.41 2.72
CA SER A 199 -11.12 1.25 2.28
C SER A 199 -12.47 0.53 2.19
N LEU A 200 -12.46 -0.74 1.83
CA LEU A 200 -13.68 -1.56 1.78
C LEU A 200 -14.07 -2.13 3.15
N GLY A 201 -13.13 -2.13 4.09
CA GLY A 201 -13.25 -2.83 5.37
C GLY A 201 -12.85 -4.30 5.28
N ALA A 202 -12.78 -4.96 6.43
CA ALA A 202 -12.54 -6.38 6.56
C ALA A 202 -13.45 -6.93 7.66
N GLN A 203 -14.49 -7.67 7.26
CA GLN A 203 -15.53 -8.16 8.17
C GLN A 203 -14.92 -8.85 9.38
N ILE A 204 -14.02 -9.80 9.19
CA ILE A 204 -13.40 -10.56 10.27
C ILE A 204 -12.58 -9.69 11.24
N ILE A 205 -11.96 -8.62 10.77
CA ILE A 205 -11.25 -7.66 11.63
C ILE A 205 -12.27 -6.87 12.45
N ASN A 206 -13.33 -6.37 11.81
CA ASN A 206 -14.38 -5.63 12.49
C ASN A 206 -15.03 -6.51 13.59
N GLU A 207 -15.45 -7.73 13.26
CA GLU A 207 -16.04 -8.69 14.21
C GLU A 207 -15.08 -8.96 15.39
N SER A 208 -13.80 -9.21 15.10
CA SER A 208 -12.81 -9.52 16.14
C SER A 208 -12.49 -8.33 17.06
N LEU A 209 -12.63 -7.09 16.55
CA LEU A 209 -12.42 -5.88 17.35
C LEU A 209 -13.64 -5.47 18.18
N ALA A 210 -14.83 -5.94 17.83
CA ALA A 210 -16.05 -5.49 18.48
C ALA A 210 -16.04 -5.72 20.01
N ASP A 211 -15.44 -6.83 20.47
CA ASP A 211 -15.41 -7.16 21.90
C ASP A 211 -14.47 -6.23 22.68
N ILE A 212 -13.25 -5.97 22.17
CA ILE A 212 -12.31 -5.08 22.85
C ILE A 212 -12.80 -3.63 22.82
N ILE A 213 -13.39 -3.17 21.72
CA ILE A 213 -13.96 -1.81 21.61
C ILE A 213 -15.13 -1.65 22.58
N SER A 214 -16.06 -2.62 22.62
CA SER A 214 -17.22 -2.58 23.53
C SER A 214 -16.82 -2.68 25.00
N ARG A 215 -15.77 -3.42 25.33
CA ARG A 215 -15.19 -3.46 26.66
C ARG A 215 -14.59 -2.10 27.02
N SER A 216 -13.79 -1.51 26.12
CA SER A 216 -13.16 -0.21 26.35
C SER A 216 -14.15 0.94 26.49
N ALA A 217 -15.32 0.85 25.85
CA ALA A 217 -16.42 1.78 26.05
C ALA A 217 -16.91 1.82 27.52
N LYS A 218 -16.75 0.70 28.25
CA LYS A 218 -17.22 0.55 29.64
C LYS A 218 -16.14 0.80 30.67
N ASP A 219 -14.92 0.29 30.45
CA ASP A 219 -13.81 0.35 31.40
C ASP A 219 -12.86 1.52 31.17
N GLY A 220 -12.97 2.19 30.01
CA GLY A 220 -12.16 3.33 29.65
C GLY A 220 -10.66 3.02 29.45
N LYS A 221 -10.26 1.73 29.37
CA LYS A 221 -8.86 1.33 29.35
C LYS A 221 -8.11 1.88 28.13
N TYR A 222 -8.73 1.86 26.95
CA TYR A 222 -8.17 2.30 25.70
C TYR A 222 -9.02 3.37 25.03
N GLN A 223 -8.39 4.19 24.20
CA GLN A 223 -9.06 5.02 23.22
C GLN A 223 -8.96 4.32 21.87
N HIS A 224 -10.06 4.21 21.13
CA HIS A 224 -10.10 3.55 19.84
C HIS A 224 -10.42 4.52 18.72
N ILE A 225 -9.61 4.49 17.66
CA ILE A 225 -9.93 5.07 16.35
C ILE A 225 -10.09 3.90 15.40
N HIS A 226 -11.32 3.64 14.93
CA HIS A 226 -11.60 2.49 14.08
C HIS A 226 -12.32 2.88 12.80
N ALA A 227 -11.79 2.40 11.64
CA ALA A 227 -12.48 2.49 10.36
C ALA A 227 -13.04 1.15 9.95
N TYR A 228 -14.37 1.03 9.94
CA TYR A 228 -15.07 -0.21 9.58
C TYR A 228 -15.15 -0.44 8.06
N GLY A 229 -14.91 0.58 7.22
CA GLY A 229 -14.89 0.50 5.78
C GLY A 229 -16.28 0.45 5.13
N GLN A 230 -16.32 0.62 3.81
CA GLN A 230 -17.56 0.77 3.03
C GLN A 230 -18.57 -0.38 3.26
N TYR A 231 -18.09 -1.62 3.43
CA TYR A 231 -18.95 -2.80 3.66
C TYR A 231 -19.23 -3.09 5.12
N GLY A 232 -18.68 -2.29 6.04
CA GLY A 232 -18.83 -2.48 7.49
C GLY A 232 -19.94 -1.64 8.14
N LYS A 233 -20.92 -1.11 7.40
CA LYS A 233 -21.98 -0.20 7.92
C LYS A 233 -22.82 -0.80 9.05
N TRP A 234 -22.80 -2.10 9.20
CA TRP A 234 -23.43 -2.86 10.30
C TRP A 234 -22.65 -2.79 11.63
N PHE A 235 -21.39 -2.37 11.58
CA PHE A 235 -20.48 -2.44 12.74
C PHE A 235 -20.90 -1.57 13.93
N PRO A 236 -21.37 -0.31 13.76
CA PRO A 236 -21.89 0.47 14.87
C PRO A 236 -23.08 -0.19 15.60
N ASP A 237 -23.95 -0.88 14.87
CA ASP A 237 -25.07 -1.58 15.46
C ASP A 237 -24.59 -2.80 16.27
N LEU A 238 -23.61 -3.54 15.76
CA LEU A 238 -22.97 -4.65 16.51
C LEU A 238 -22.35 -4.14 17.83
N LEU A 239 -21.70 -2.98 17.85
CA LEU A 239 -21.15 -2.40 19.06
C LEU A 239 -22.25 -2.08 20.09
N LYS A 240 -23.39 -1.53 19.64
CA LYS A 240 -24.56 -1.27 20.50
C LYS A 240 -25.13 -2.56 21.06
N GLU A 241 -25.28 -3.63 20.24
CA GLU A 241 -25.73 -4.96 20.68
C GLU A 241 -24.81 -5.54 21.76
N LYS A 242 -23.48 -5.26 21.67
CA LYS A 242 -22.49 -5.64 22.69
C LYS A 242 -22.47 -4.72 23.90
N GLY A 243 -23.36 -3.71 23.93
CA GLY A 243 -23.58 -2.80 25.03
C GLY A 243 -22.60 -1.62 25.10
N ALA A 244 -22.00 -1.22 23.98
CA ALA A 244 -21.30 0.05 23.87
C ALA A 244 -22.31 1.18 23.62
N ASP A 245 -22.26 2.22 24.42
CA ASP A 245 -23.04 3.46 24.23
C ASP A 245 -22.14 4.44 23.46
N LEU A 246 -22.26 4.44 22.12
CA LEU A 246 -21.41 5.26 21.24
C LEU A 246 -21.64 6.77 21.44
N ASP A 247 -22.79 7.18 21.95
CA ASP A 247 -23.11 8.60 22.18
C ASP A 247 -22.48 9.12 23.48
N LYS A 248 -22.12 8.22 24.41
CA LYS A 248 -21.53 8.56 25.71
C LYS A 248 -20.05 8.19 25.82
N ALA A 249 -19.56 7.29 24.97
CA ALA A 249 -18.19 6.83 25.04
C ALA A 249 -17.25 7.86 24.39
N ASP A 250 -16.64 8.71 25.18
CA ASP A 250 -15.70 9.77 24.76
C ASP A 250 -14.35 9.21 24.26
N ASN A 251 -14.10 7.93 24.48
CA ASN A 251 -12.90 7.22 24.09
C ASN A 251 -13.05 6.43 22.79
N LEU A 252 -14.16 6.55 22.07
CA LEU A 252 -14.41 5.84 20.83
C LEU A 252 -14.63 6.80 19.65
N ASP A 253 -13.82 6.64 18.61
CA ASP A 253 -13.96 7.32 17.33
C ASP A 253 -14.17 6.25 16.24
N ILE A 254 -15.43 5.98 15.89
CA ILE A 254 -15.86 4.91 15.00
C ILE A 254 -16.34 5.51 13.68
N ARG A 255 -15.59 5.27 12.59
CA ARG A 255 -15.79 5.91 11.29
C ARG A 255 -15.97 4.88 10.17
N GLU A 256 -16.64 5.27 9.07
CA GLU A 256 -16.62 4.48 7.84
C GLU A 256 -15.21 4.52 7.21
N TYR A 257 -14.58 5.70 7.19
CA TYR A 257 -13.28 5.91 6.57
C TYR A 257 -12.47 6.97 7.33
N ILE A 258 -11.15 6.77 7.42
CA ILE A 258 -10.22 7.74 8.03
C ILE A 258 -9.62 8.62 6.93
N ASN A 259 -10.09 9.86 6.81
CA ASN A 259 -9.56 10.83 5.84
C ASN A 259 -8.26 11.49 6.33
N ASP A 260 -8.11 11.62 7.63
CA ASP A 260 -7.00 12.24 8.37
C ASP A 260 -6.01 11.19 8.91
N MET A 261 -5.76 10.13 8.13
CA MET A 261 -4.85 9.04 8.49
C MET A 261 -3.48 9.52 9.00
N PRO A 262 -2.84 10.58 8.47
CA PRO A 262 -1.60 11.11 9.02
C PRO A 262 -1.69 11.47 10.51
N ILE A 263 -2.79 12.13 10.90
CA ILE A 263 -3.04 12.55 12.28
C ILE A 263 -3.35 11.32 13.14
N CYS A 264 -4.27 10.46 12.71
CA CYS A 264 -4.63 9.25 13.46
C CYS A 264 -3.45 8.31 13.66
N LEU A 265 -2.62 8.11 12.62
CA LEU A 265 -1.43 7.27 12.72
C LEU A 265 -0.37 7.88 13.64
N ALA A 266 -0.19 9.21 13.61
CA ALA A 266 0.74 9.89 14.53
C ALA A 266 0.30 9.73 16.00
N ALA A 267 -1.01 9.85 16.29
CA ALA A 267 -1.58 9.75 17.62
C ALA A 267 -1.55 8.34 18.21
N ALA A 268 -1.60 7.30 17.37
CA ALA A 268 -1.73 5.91 17.78
C ALA A 268 -0.52 5.38 18.58
N ASP A 269 -0.77 4.46 19.50
CA ASP A 269 0.25 3.68 20.22
C ASP A 269 0.36 2.26 19.65
N VAL A 270 -0.76 1.66 19.26
CA VAL A 270 -0.81 0.35 18.58
C VAL A 270 -1.68 0.46 17.34
N VAL A 271 -1.24 -0.19 16.25
CA VAL A 271 -1.99 -0.24 15.00
C VAL A 271 -2.45 -1.67 14.73
N VAL A 272 -3.72 -1.87 14.42
CA VAL A 272 -4.29 -3.14 13.95
C VAL A 272 -4.73 -2.98 12.50
N ALA A 273 -4.07 -3.68 11.56
CA ALA A 273 -4.36 -3.46 10.14
C ALA A 273 -4.07 -4.68 9.25
N ARG A 274 -4.54 -4.63 8.02
CA ARG A 274 -4.04 -5.49 6.94
C ARG A 274 -2.59 -5.15 6.60
N ALA A 275 -1.83 -6.14 6.14
CA ALA A 275 -0.40 -5.98 5.81
C ALA A 275 -0.18 -5.49 4.35
N GLY A 276 -0.87 -4.43 3.96
CA GLY A 276 -0.63 -3.75 2.68
C GLY A 276 0.72 -3.02 2.70
N ALA A 277 1.49 -3.11 1.62
CA ALA A 277 2.87 -2.60 1.57
C ALA A 277 3.00 -1.11 1.93
N ILE A 278 2.08 -0.27 1.46
CA ILE A 278 2.09 1.17 1.78
C ILE A 278 1.75 1.40 3.25
N THR A 279 0.74 0.72 3.78
CA THR A 279 0.38 0.78 5.20
C THR A 279 1.58 0.41 6.09
N LEU A 280 2.31 -0.66 5.73
CA LEU A 280 3.50 -1.05 6.49
C LEU A 280 4.61 0.00 6.42
N SER A 281 4.80 0.65 5.28
CA SER A 281 5.78 1.73 5.16
C SER A 281 5.37 2.96 6.00
N GLU A 282 4.07 3.30 6.05
CA GLU A 282 3.54 4.34 6.92
C GLU A 282 3.72 3.99 8.42
N ILE A 283 3.45 2.73 8.81
CA ILE A 283 3.69 2.18 10.14
C ILE A 283 5.18 2.30 10.52
N GLN A 284 6.08 1.90 9.62
CA GLN A 284 7.52 1.94 9.83
C GLN A 284 8.05 3.36 10.05
N VAL A 285 7.69 4.33 9.19
CA VAL A 285 8.18 5.71 9.33
C VAL A 285 7.65 6.40 10.59
N LYS A 286 6.47 6.02 11.07
CA LYS A 286 5.91 6.50 12.35
C LYS A 286 6.36 5.65 13.54
N GLY A 287 7.07 4.53 13.31
CA GLY A 287 7.53 3.63 14.36
C GLY A 287 6.37 3.09 15.20
N LYS A 288 5.31 2.59 14.57
CA LYS A 288 4.13 2.13 15.31
C LYS A 288 4.17 0.62 15.54
N PRO A 289 4.17 0.17 16.81
CA PRO A 289 3.89 -1.22 17.14
C PRO A 289 2.59 -1.67 16.50
N SER A 290 2.56 -2.86 15.91
CA SER A 290 1.37 -3.28 15.16
C SER A 290 1.03 -4.75 15.30
N VAL A 291 -0.29 -5.04 15.25
CA VAL A 291 -0.85 -6.37 15.06
C VAL A 291 -1.35 -6.45 13.61
N LEU A 292 -0.68 -7.24 12.80
CA LEU A 292 -0.94 -7.37 11.38
C LEU A 292 -1.78 -8.59 11.08
N ILE A 293 -2.86 -8.40 10.32
CA ILE A 293 -3.78 -9.47 9.92
C ILE A 293 -3.76 -9.55 8.39
N PRO A 294 -2.85 -10.37 7.79
CA PRO A 294 -2.73 -10.48 6.35
C PRO A 294 -4.02 -10.98 5.71
N SER A 295 -4.43 -10.38 4.59
CA SER A 295 -5.56 -10.91 3.82
C SER A 295 -5.13 -12.16 3.04
N PRO A 296 -5.87 -13.28 3.13
CA PRO A 296 -5.59 -14.48 2.33
C PRO A 296 -6.03 -14.32 0.88
N ASN A 297 -6.85 -13.30 0.57
CA ASN A 297 -7.48 -13.12 -0.74
C ASN A 297 -6.65 -12.26 -1.71
N VAL A 298 -5.34 -12.09 -1.44
CA VAL A 298 -4.44 -11.29 -2.28
C VAL A 298 -3.57 -12.18 -3.17
N ALA A 299 -2.97 -11.56 -4.21
CA ALA A 299 -2.08 -12.25 -5.13
C ALA A 299 -0.83 -12.76 -4.42
N GLU A 300 -0.43 -14.03 -4.72
CA GLU A 300 0.84 -14.59 -4.26
C GLU A 300 1.03 -14.50 -2.74
N ASN A 301 -0.06 -14.40 -1.98
CA ASN A 301 -0.05 -14.23 -0.53
C ASN A 301 0.89 -13.09 -0.04
N HIS A 302 1.02 -12.03 -0.85
CA HIS A 302 2.02 -10.99 -0.62
C HIS A 302 1.87 -10.28 0.74
N GLN A 303 0.63 -10.16 1.27
CA GLN A 303 0.44 -9.56 2.60
C GLN A 303 1.05 -10.39 3.73
N TYR A 304 1.01 -11.71 3.64
CA TYR A 304 1.71 -12.59 4.57
C TYR A 304 3.22 -12.33 4.55
N HIS A 305 3.82 -12.31 3.37
CA HIS A 305 5.26 -12.03 3.22
C HIS A 305 5.63 -10.63 3.69
N ASN A 306 4.78 -9.64 3.46
CA ASN A 306 4.97 -8.29 3.96
C ASN A 306 4.96 -8.26 5.49
N ALA A 307 3.97 -8.89 6.14
CA ALA A 307 3.89 -8.97 7.60
C ALA A 307 5.10 -9.69 8.19
N MET A 308 5.50 -10.83 7.61
CA MET A 308 6.65 -11.61 8.06
C MET A 308 7.94 -10.79 8.04
N ALA A 309 8.13 -9.91 7.07
CA ALA A 309 9.31 -9.05 7.02
C ALA A 309 9.44 -8.13 8.26
N LEU A 310 8.32 -7.73 8.89
CA LEU A 310 8.32 -6.96 10.14
C LEU A 310 8.42 -7.88 11.36
N VAL A 311 7.73 -9.02 11.34
CA VAL A 311 7.74 -10.01 12.46
C VAL A 311 9.15 -10.55 12.70
N GLU A 312 9.87 -10.91 11.65
CA GLU A 312 11.27 -11.38 11.72
C GLU A 312 12.24 -10.35 12.31
N LYS A 313 11.82 -9.09 12.43
CA LYS A 313 12.58 -7.99 13.02
C LYS A 313 12.01 -7.52 14.37
N ASN A 314 11.08 -8.25 14.97
CA ASN A 314 10.36 -7.84 16.18
C ASN A 314 9.77 -6.42 16.05
N ALA A 315 9.22 -6.08 14.85
CA ALA A 315 8.60 -4.79 14.57
C ALA A 315 7.06 -4.87 14.50
N ALA A 316 6.52 -6.08 14.46
CA ALA A 316 5.09 -6.35 14.46
C ALA A 316 4.75 -7.73 15.01
N VAL A 317 3.51 -7.92 15.44
CA VAL A 317 2.89 -9.23 15.67
C VAL A 317 2.04 -9.56 14.44
N MET A 318 1.96 -10.84 14.07
CA MET A 318 1.08 -11.28 13.00
C MET A 318 0.09 -12.33 13.51
N ILE A 319 -1.18 -12.17 13.12
CA ILE A 319 -2.22 -13.18 13.30
C ILE A 319 -2.76 -13.50 11.90
N GLU A 320 -2.60 -14.75 11.44
CA GLU A 320 -3.25 -15.16 10.19
C GLU A 320 -4.77 -15.19 10.36
N GLU A 321 -5.51 -14.83 9.31
CA GLU A 321 -6.98 -14.71 9.37
C GLU A 321 -7.68 -16.01 9.85
N LYS A 322 -7.11 -17.17 9.51
CA LYS A 322 -7.61 -18.48 9.95
C LYS A 322 -7.50 -18.73 11.47
N ASP A 323 -6.57 -18.01 12.12
CA ASP A 323 -6.26 -18.14 13.55
C ASP A 323 -6.75 -16.92 14.35
N LEU A 324 -7.46 -16.00 13.69
CA LEU A 324 -7.97 -14.78 14.29
C LEU A 324 -9.23 -15.06 15.08
N THR A 325 -9.18 -14.80 16.38
CA THR A 325 -10.35 -14.74 17.26
C THR A 325 -10.36 -13.45 18.06
N PRO A 326 -11.51 -12.99 18.56
CA PRO A 326 -11.57 -11.79 19.42
C PRO A 326 -10.64 -11.87 20.64
N GLU A 327 -10.54 -13.04 21.28
CA GLU A 327 -9.71 -13.26 22.45
C GLU A 327 -8.22 -13.13 22.10
N LYS A 328 -7.77 -13.79 21.02
CA LYS A 328 -6.37 -13.74 20.59
C LYS A 328 -5.96 -12.34 20.16
N LEU A 329 -6.84 -11.63 19.43
CA LEU A 329 -6.56 -10.26 19.03
C LEU A 329 -6.45 -9.34 20.25
N THR A 330 -7.39 -9.47 21.19
CA THR A 330 -7.39 -8.73 22.45
C THR A 330 -6.12 -8.99 23.26
N GLU A 331 -5.72 -10.26 23.39
CA GLU A 331 -4.52 -10.65 24.11
C GLU A 331 -3.25 -10.00 23.50
N GLU A 332 -3.11 -10.01 22.19
CA GLU A 332 -1.95 -9.39 21.54
C GLU A 332 -1.95 -7.85 21.63
N ILE A 333 -3.12 -7.22 21.57
CA ILE A 333 -3.26 -5.78 21.81
C ILE A 333 -2.89 -5.47 23.27
N ASP A 334 -3.44 -6.22 24.22
CA ASP A 334 -3.16 -6.03 25.66
C ASP A 334 -1.66 -6.21 25.97
N LYS A 335 -0.99 -7.22 25.41
CA LYS A 335 0.46 -7.45 25.56
C LYS A 335 1.30 -6.30 25.02
N LEU A 336 0.88 -5.68 23.92
CA LEU A 336 1.59 -4.53 23.36
C LEU A 336 1.28 -3.26 24.16
N ALA A 337 0.00 -2.95 24.39
CA ALA A 337 -0.41 -1.68 24.97
C ALA A 337 -0.11 -1.56 26.48
N SER A 338 0.05 -2.68 27.20
CA SER A 338 0.32 -2.70 28.65
C SER A 338 1.81 -2.79 29.01
N ASP A 339 2.70 -3.01 28.03
CA ASP A 339 4.14 -3.17 28.25
C ASP A 339 4.92 -2.04 27.56
N PRO A 340 5.32 -0.97 28.28
CA PRO A 340 6.05 0.15 27.71
C PRO A 340 7.39 -0.23 27.06
N GLU A 341 8.12 -1.22 27.63
CA GLU A 341 9.40 -1.65 27.09
C GLU A 341 9.19 -2.38 25.75
N ARG A 342 8.17 -3.23 25.67
CA ARG A 342 7.80 -3.91 24.43
C ARG A 342 7.31 -2.93 23.36
N LEU A 343 6.48 -1.96 23.73
CA LEU A 343 6.06 -0.89 22.81
C LEU A 343 7.27 -0.14 22.25
N LYS A 344 8.23 0.20 23.11
CA LYS A 344 9.46 0.90 22.71
C LYS A 344 10.32 0.05 21.78
N GLU A 345 10.56 -1.21 22.12
CA GLU A 345 11.32 -2.16 21.28
C GLU A 345 10.71 -2.26 19.88
N TYR A 346 9.41 -2.53 19.79
CA TYR A 346 8.71 -2.68 18.50
C TYR A 346 8.71 -1.39 17.69
N SER A 347 8.55 -0.24 18.37
CA SER A 347 8.63 1.08 17.75
C SER A 347 10.01 1.35 17.15
N GLU A 348 11.08 1.12 17.91
CA GLU A 348 12.45 1.31 17.45
C GLU A 348 12.80 0.38 16.29
N ASN A 349 12.38 -0.88 16.38
CA ASN A 349 12.62 -1.86 15.32
C ASN A 349 11.86 -1.50 14.04
N ALA A 350 10.60 -1.04 14.13
CA ALA A 350 9.85 -0.53 13.00
C ALA A 350 10.55 0.68 12.35
N LYS A 351 11.03 1.64 13.17
CA LYS A 351 11.78 2.82 12.69
C LYS A 351 13.08 2.46 12.00
N LYS A 352 13.83 1.46 12.47
CA LYS A 352 15.07 0.99 11.83
C LYS A 352 14.84 0.44 10.42
N MET A 353 13.62 -0.02 10.12
CA MET A 353 13.24 -0.53 8.80
C MET A 353 12.68 0.59 7.88
N ALA A 354 12.40 1.75 8.42
CA ALA A 354 11.78 2.86 7.69
C ALA A 354 12.70 3.42 6.61
N VAL A 355 12.11 3.82 5.49
CA VAL A 355 12.73 4.61 4.44
C VAL A 355 11.88 5.87 4.25
N ASP A 356 12.29 6.95 4.87
CA ASP A 356 11.56 8.22 4.86
C ASP A 356 11.84 9.07 3.61
N ASP A 357 12.95 8.82 2.95
CA ASP A 357 13.40 9.50 1.73
C ASP A 357 13.14 8.70 0.43
N ALA A 358 12.22 7.74 0.46
CA ALA A 358 11.95 6.82 -0.66
C ALA A 358 11.68 7.55 -1.99
N ALA A 359 10.84 8.59 -1.99
CA ALA A 359 10.53 9.34 -3.20
C ALA A 359 11.79 10.02 -3.78
N LYS A 360 12.67 10.54 -2.92
CA LYS A 360 13.98 11.12 -3.31
C LYS A 360 14.90 10.05 -3.92
N ARG A 361 14.99 8.86 -3.30
CA ARG A 361 15.80 7.75 -3.82
C ARG A 361 15.31 7.30 -5.19
N ILE A 362 14.00 7.13 -5.36
CA ILE A 362 13.40 6.78 -6.65
C ILE A 362 13.71 7.84 -7.72
N TYR A 363 13.55 9.11 -7.37
CA TYR A 363 13.89 10.21 -8.27
C TYR A 363 15.38 10.20 -8.67
N SER A 364 16.28 9.94 -7.72
CA SER A 364 17.71 9.81 -8.00
C SER A 364 18.03 8.68 -9.00
N VAL A 365 17.32 7.53 -8.89
CA VAL A 365 17.44 6.43 -9.86
C VAL A 365 16.94 6.86 -11.24
N ILE A 366 15.82 7.61 -11.32
CA ILE A 366 15.33 8.16 -12.59
C ILE A 366 16.38 9.01 -13.27
N ILE A 367 16.98 9.97 -12.53
CA ILE A 367 17.99 10.88 -13.06
C ILE A 367 19.28 10.12 -13.45
N GLU A 368 19.74 9.16 -12.64
CA GLU A 368 20.88 8.30 -12.96
C GLU A 368 20.70 7.58 -14.31
N VAL A 369 19.53 6.96 -14.51
CA VAL A 369 19.28 6.21 -15.74
C VAL A 369 19.18 7.12 -16.96
N LEU A 370 18.64 8.31 -16.81
CA LEU A 370 18.59 9.31 -17.88
C LEU A 370 19.99 9.80 -18.26
N SER A 371 20.88 10.05 -17.29
CA SER A 371 22.25 10.50 -17.55
C SER A 371 23.14 9.45 -18.22
N GLN A 372 22.86 8.16 -18.06
CA GLN A 372 23.60 7.05 -18.69
C GLN A 372 23.27 6.85 -20.19
N LYS A 373 22.22 7.50 -20.70
CA LYS A 373 21.76 7.39 -22.11
C LYS A 373 21.99 8.65 -22.95
N GLN A 374 22.49 9.70 -22.34
CA GLN A 374 23.06 10.87 -23.03
C GLN A 374 24.53 10.60 -23.38
#